data_e00707a621b4b36025f64b8a46457eb4
#
_entry.id   e00707a621b4b36025f64b8a46457eb4
#
_cell.length_a   1.000
_cell.length_b   1.000
_cell.length_c   1.000
_cell.angle_alpha   90.00
_cell.angle_beta   90.00
_cell.angle_gamma   90.00
#
_symmetry.space_group_name_H-M   'P 1'
#
loop_
_entity.id
_entity.type
_entity.pdbx_description
1 polymer ?
#
loop_
_entity_poly.entity_id
_entity_poly.type
_entity_poly.pdbx_seq_one_letter_code
_entity_poly.pdbx_strand_id
1 'polypeptide(L)'
;MKKILLLGLIAVLFSFILTSCEKDSPVDTSNDDKINPVSQFVYDGMSTYYLWANEIVNKKPTVADADPEAYFYRILNSTDTQHGWSWITDDVQSLLNDFSGTPKASGAPSFTFMYANPQETQYYAIVNYVFPNTPASNAGLKRLDMIGQIDGQPITNSNYGKLYGSDPVTFSIYKLTTTGIVKDRDISITPTTITTNPVLMDSIYEIDDKKIGYLFYTDFISEFNNSLFQEFSKLKTAGITDLILDLRYNHGGAITAATYLSSLVAPKNYVQSKSTLVKLSYNTDLNNYFDAHKYSRSYLLGEYDNTSEQNPLTNNLDLPRIYIIATYDSYSAAELTIFCLKPYMEVIHIGNKTGGKYSASWTLHAYDTLPDENGNDRAVPIYYKNELTSEEQQSLTNWAMQPIVAFYSDKDEQNFSDTDGLIPDASNTFDEGFGYIDYWTQLGDTKDVFLGQALYLITGDNSYQPVQPKAARATNLPIISNQKLHNPQDFKMQSVILDNIKMPSGELRSITDELRK
;
A
#
# COMPACT_ATOMS: atom_id res chain seq x y z
N MET A 1 -14.55 -53.13 55.29
CA MET A 1 -13.78 -54.11 56.07
C MET A 1 -12.41 -54.25 55.39
N LYS A 2 -11.39 -54.03 56.21
CA LYS A 2 -9.99 -54.53 56.18
C LYS A 2 -9.19 -54.26 54.91
N LYS A 3 -8.17 -53.34 54.90
CA LYS A 3 -6.82 -53.49 55.53
C LYS A 3 -6.06 -54.62 54.83
N ILE A 4 -4.85 -54.43 54.26
CA ILE A 4 -3.49 -54.34 54.86
C ILE A 4 -2.52 -54.35 53.65
N LEU A 5 -1.62 -53.44 53.37
CA LEU A 5 -0.24 -53.25 53.88
C LEU A 5 0.71 -54.44 53.62
N LEU A 6 1.82 -54.21 52.89
CA LEU A 6 3.23 -54.50 53.28
C LEU A 6 4.11 -54.39 52.04
N LEU A 7 5.03 -53.44 51.97
CA LEU A 7 6.39 -53.38 52.44
C LEU A 7 7.36 -54.48 51.95
N GLY A 8 8.36 -54.01 51.19
CA GLY A 8 9.74 -54.39 51.41
C GLY A 8 10.34 -55.23 50.29
N LEU A 9 11.37 -54.91 49.63
CA LEU A 9 12.78 -55.05 50.09
C LEU A 9 13.75 -54.62 48.97
N ILE A 10 14.78 -53.97 49.40
CA ILE A 10 16.01 -53.55 48.73
C ILE A 10 16.77 -54.75 48.17
N ALA A 11 17.30 -54.67 46.96
CA ALA A 11 18.53 -55.36 46.59
C ALA A 11 19.40 -54.53 45.68
N VAL A 12 20.42 -54.02 46.19
CA VAL A 12 21.63 -53.42 45.56
C VAL A 12 22.37 -54.50 44.81
N LEU A 13 22.74 -54.29 43.57
CA LEU A 13 23.92 -54.95 42.98
C LEU A 13 24.58 -54.03 41.93
N PHE A 14 25.82 -53.89 42.19
CA PHE A 14 26.89 -53.10 41.63
C PHE A 14 27.20 -53.34 40.13
N SER A 15 27.64 -52.25 39.49
CA SER A 15 28.75 -52.13 38.54
C SER A 15 28.61 -52.70 37.14
N PHE A 16 28.58 -51.77 36.18
CA PHE A 16 29.69 -51.65 35.21
C PHE A 16 29.68 -50.25 34.59
N ILE A 17 30.69 -49.48 34.96
CA ILE A 17 31.03 -48.20 34.30
C ILE A 17 31.70 -48.59 32.99
N LEU A 18 31.02 -48.31 31.87
CA LEU A 18 31.67 -48.11 30.58
C LEU A 18 31.62 -46.61 30.29
N THR A 19 32.70 -45.95 30.53
CA THR A 19 33.01 -44.62 30.03
C THR A 19 33.11 -44.68 28.52
N SER A 20 32.04 -44.35 27.84
CA SER A 20 32.11 -43.88 26.48
C SER A 20 32.44 -42.38 26.54
N CYS A 21 33.67 -42.03 26.20
CA CYS A 21 34.01 -40.67 25.83
C CYS A 21 33.30 -40.36 24.51
N GLU A 22 32.11 -39.81 24.57
CA GLU A 22 31.61 -38.94 23.51
C GLU A 22 32.50 -37.70 23.56
N LYS A 23 33.26 -37.50 22.50
CA LYS A 23 33.84 -36.20 22.20
C LYS A 23 32.69 -35.22 22.08
N ASP A 24 32.51 -34.39 23.08
CA ASP A 24 31.80 -33.13 22.92
C ASP A 24 32.44 -32.43 21.74
N SER A 25 31.73 -32.40 20.61
CA SER A 25 32.05 -31.43 19.59
C SER A 25 31.91 -30.08 20.28
N PRO A 26 32.86 -29.18 20.13
CA PRO A 26 32.71 -27.84 20.69
C PRO A 26 31.41 -27.27 20.08
N VAL A 27 30.45 -27.00 20.94
CA VAL A 27 29.34 -26.08 20.57
C VAL A 27 30.05 -24.82 20.13
N ASP A 28 29.93 -24.51 18.88
CA ASP A 28 30.46 -23.27 18.30
C ASP A 28 29.73 -22.11 18.95
N THR A 29 30.24 -21.62 20.08
CA THR A 29 29.74 -20.48 20.83
C THR A 29 30.16 -19.14 20.19
N SER A 30 30.68 -19.18 18.96
CA SER A 30 31.26 -18.01 18.30
C SER A 30 30.22 -17.03 17.69
N ASN A 31 28.91 -17.36 17.73
CA ASN A 31 27.86 -16.48 17.16
C ASN A 31 27.07 -15.69 18.23
N ASP A 32 27.15 -16.00 19.51
CA ASP A 32 26.32 -15.39 20.55
C ASP A 32 26.71 -13.94 20.92
N ASP A 33 27.86 -13.44 20.45
CA ASP A 33 28.37 -12.10 20.83
C ASP A 33 28.30 -11.06 19.68
N LYS A 34 27.74 -11.40 18.50
CA LYS A 34 27.67 -10.48 17.36
C LYS A 34 26.29 -9.86 17.23
N ILE A 35 26.27 -8.55 16.94
CA ILE A 35 25.04 -7.84 16.53
C ILE A 35 24.55 -8.46 15.22
N ASN A 36 23.23 -8.69 15.13
CA ASN A 36 22.60 -9.16 13.89
C ASN A 36 22.85 -8.14 12.76
N PRO A 37 23.42 -8.55 11.61
CA PRO A 37 23.70 -7.64 10.49
C PRO A 37 22.48 -6.90 9.96
N VAL A 38 21.29 -7.53 9.98
CA VAL A 38 20.04 -6.89 9.56
C VAL A 38 19.60 -5.83 10.56
N SER A 39 19.73 -6.08 11.88
CA SER A 39 19.46 -5.07 12.90
C SER A 39 20.43 -3.88 12.79
N GLN A 40 21.68 -4.13 12.42
CA GLN A 40 22.64 -3.06 12.12
C GLN A 40 22.22 -2.27 10.87
N PHE A 41 21.81 -2.95 9.79
CA PHE A 41 21.25 -2.29 8.60
C PHE A 41 20.05 -1.40 8.95
N VAL A 42 19.11 -1.90 9.75
CA VAL A 42 17.96 -1.13 10.23
C VAL A 42 18.42 0.16 10.93
N TYR A 43 19.33 0.04 11.89
CA TYR A 43 19.86 1.20 12.60
C TYR A 43 20.52 2.20 11.66
N ASP A 44 21.34 1.72 10.75
CA ASP A 44 22.11 2.56 9.83
C ASP A 44 21.18 3.35 8.89
N GLY A 45 20.19 2.69 8.32
CA GLY A 45 19.20 3.36 7.48
C GLY A 45 18.30 4.32 8.26
N MET A 46 17.75 3.87 9.40
CA MET A 46 16.85 4.68 10.20
C MET A 46 17.54 5.91 10.81
N SER A 47 18.77 5.78 11.32
CA SER A 47 19.52 6.92 11.88
C SER A 47 19.97 7.94 10.84
N THR A 48 19.89 7.62 9.55
CA THR A 48 20.27 8.52 8.45
C THR A 48 19.05 9.08 7.72
N TYR A 49 18.12 8.20 7.29
CA TYR A 49 17.06 8.56 6.34
C TYR A 49 15.70 8.76 6.96
N TYR A 50 15.44 8.15 8.14
CA TYR A 50 14.14 8.27 8.77
C TYR A 50 13.79 9.72 9.09
N LEU A 51 12.53 10.10 8.93
CA LEU A 51 12.08 11.47 9.19
C LEU A 51 12.43 11.93 10.63
N TRP A 52 12.35 11.02 11.58
CA TRP A 52 12.73 11.23 12.99
C TRP A 52 14.09 10.59 13.33
N ALA A 53 15.06 10.69 12.41
CA ALA A 53 16.39 10.08 12.55
C ALA A 53 17.10 10.51 13.85
N ASN A 54 16.91 11.75 14.31
CA ASN A 54 17.47 12.25 15.55
C ASN A 54 17.00 11.48 16.81
N GLU A 55 15.84 10.84 16.76
CA GLU A 55 15.35 9.99 17.85
C GLU A 55 15.99 8.59 17.84
N ILE A 56 16.64 8.20 16.73
CA ILE A 56 17.23 6.88 16.53
C ILE A 56 18.70 6.81 16.96
N VAL A 57 19.41 7.94 16.93
CA VAL A 57 20.89 8.01 17.15
C VAL A 57 21.36 7.25 18.40
N ASN A 58 20.58 7.24 19.47
CA ASN A 58 20.92 6.56 20.73
C ASN A 58 20.29 5.17 20.87
N LYS A 59 19.63 4.66 19.83
CA LYS A 59 18.94 3.36 19.86
C LYS A 59 19.72 2.26 19.11
N LYS A 60 21.06 2.30 19.17
CA LYS A 60 21.92 1.30 18.50
C LYS A 60 21.52 -0.14 18.89
N PRO A 61 21.54 -1.07 17.93
CA PRO A 61 21.25 -2.46 18.24
C PRO A 61 22.33 -3.07 19.15
N THR A 62 21.92 -4.06 19.89
CA THR A 62 22.77 -4.89 20.77
C THR A 62 22.61 -6.35 20.39
N VAL A 63 23.37 -7.24 21.00
CA VAL A 63 23.22 -8.70 20.82
C VAL A 63 21.82 -9.22 21.20
N ALA A 64 21.08 -8.48 22.04
CA ALA A 64 19.71 -8.82 22.39
C ALA A 64 18.70 -8.52 21.25
N ASP A 65 19.08 -7.73 20.26
CA ASP A 65 18.27 -7.36 19.09
C ASP A 65 18.50 -8.36 17.94
N ALA A 66 18.39 -9.65 18.25
CA ALA A 66 18.58 -10.73 17.28
C ALA A 66 17.43 -10.85 16.27
N ASP A 67 16.23 -10.35 16.62
CA ASP A 67 15.07 -10.22 15.72
C ASP A 67 15.04 -8.82 15.12
N PRO A 68 15.39 -8.65 13.82
CA PRO A 68 15.48 -7.34 13.19
C PRO A 68 14.11 -6.69 12.98
N GLU A 69 13.05 -7.47 12.81
CA GLU A 69 11.70 -6.95 12.65
C GLU A 69 11.20 -6.36 13.98
N ALA A 70 11.34 -7.10 15.09
CA ALA A 70 11.01 -6.61 16.42
C ALA A 70 11.85 -5.36 16.77
N TYR A 71 13.13 -5.34 16.40
CA TYR A 71 13.99 -4.17 16.58
C TYR A 71 13.48 -2.96 15.79
N PHE A 72 13.17 -3.13 14.50
CA PHE A 72 12.65 -2.07 13.63
C PHE A 72 11.41 -1.41 14.24
N TYR A 73 10.38 -2.19 14.57
CA TYR A 73 9.14 -1.63 15.14
C TYR A 73 9.33 -0.99 16.52
N ARG A 74 10.27 -1.49 17.32
CA ARG A 74 10.59 -0.92 18.64
C ARG A 74 11.19 0.48 18.58
N ILE A 75 11.92 0.81 17.52
CA ILE A 75 12.62 2.10 17.41
C ILE A 75 11.81 3.19 16.73
N LEU A 76 10.67 2.87 16.14
CA LEU A 76 9.82 3.84 15.45
C LEU A 76 9.38 5.01 16.35
N ASN A 77 9.10 6.14 15.72
CA ASN A 77 8.41 7.27 16.35
C ASN A 77 6.95 6.91 16.63
N SER A 78 6.36 7.50 17.67
CA SER A 78 4.99 7.20 18.09
C SER A 78 3.94 7.55 17.02
N THR A 79 4.13 8.63 16.26
CA THR A 79 3.24 9.01 15.15
C THR A 79 3.27 7.95 14.05
N ASP A 80 4.46 7.52 13.67
CA ASP A 80 4.62 6.47 12.67
C ASP A 80 4.00 5.14 13.12
N THR A 81 4.25 4.74 14.37
CA THR A 81 3.66 3.54 14.96
C THR A 81 2.14 3.61 14.99
N GLN A 82 1.57 4.77 15.32
CA GLN A 82 0.11 4.96 15.35
C GLN A 82 -0.53 4.76 13.99
N HIS A 83 0.12 5.23 12.92
CA HIS A 83 -0.36 5.15 11.55
C HIS A 83 0.10 3.89 10.80
N GLY A 84 1.13 3.20 11.29
CA GLY A 84 1.70 2.02 10.63
C GLY A 84 2.34 2.33 9.27
N TRP A 85 2.93 3.51 9.09
CA TRP A 85 3.43 3.95 7.79
C TRP A 85 4.75 3.29 7.38
N SER A 86 5.67 3.09 8.35
CA SER A 86 6.96 2.43 8.08
C SER A 86 6.87 0.94 8.32
N TRP A 87 7.58 0.16 7.51
CA TRP A 87 7.61 -1.30 7.63
C TRP A 87 8.91 -1.89 7.10
N ILE A 88 9.14 -3.19 7.38
CA ILE A 88 10.31 -3.97 6.97
C ILE A 88 9.86 -5.32 6.42
N THR A 89 10.61 -5.90 5.48
CA THR A 89 10.35 -7.21 4.90
C THR A 89 11.63 -8.01 4.71
N ASP A 90 11.51 -9.33 4.77
CA ASP A 90 12.51 -10.33 4.39
C ASP A 90 12.24 -10.96 3.01
N ASP A 91 11.29 -10.40 2.25
CA ASP A 91 10.93 -10.82 0.90
C ASP A 91 10.97 -9.65 -0.10
N VAL A 92 12.18 -9.21 -0.42
CA VAL A 92 12.42 -8.13 -1.39
C VAL A 92 11.87 -8.46 -2.77
N GLN A 93 11.89 -9.74 -3.19
CA GLN A 93 11.45 -10.10 -4.53
C GLN A 93 9.94 -9.91 -4.69
N SER A 94 9.14 -10.31 -3.70
CA SER A 94 7.70 -10.03 -3.72
C SER A 94 7.42 -8.54 -3.75
N LEU A 95 8.16 -7.76 -2.95
CA LEU A 95 8.05 -6.31 -2.92
C LEU A 95 8.33 -5.68 -4.31
N LEU A 96 9.41 -6.07 -4.97
CA LEU A 96 9.74 -5.55 -6.31
C LEU A 96 8.71 -5.95 -7.37
N ASN A 97 8.14 -7.15 -7.25
CA ASN A 97 7.08 -7.60 -8.14
C ASN A 97 5.80 -6.77 -7.95
N ASP A 98 5.44 -6.47 -6.70
CA ASP A 98 4.30 -5.60 -6.38
C ASP A 98 4.52 -4.20 -6.99
N PHE A 99 5.70 -3.64 -6.83
CA PHE A 99 6.07 -2.33 -7.37
C PHE A 99 6.00 -2.24 -8.89
N SER A 100 6.37 -3.31 -9.57
CA SER A 100 6.27 -3.38 -11.04
C SER A 100 4.88 -3.78 -11.54
N GLY A 101 3.92 -4.00 -10.64
CA GLY A 101 2.58 -4.48 -10.97
C GLY A 101 2.56 -5.91 -11.52
N THR A 102 3.49 -6.76 -11.07
CA THR A 102 3.59 -8.17 -11.46
C THR A 102 3.58 -9.14 -10.27
N PRO A 103 2.67 -8.97 -9.29
CA PRO A 103 2.63 -9.82 -8.11
C PRO A 103 2.23 -11.27 -8.43
N LYS A 104 2.61 -12.19 -7.54
CA LYS A 104 2.00 -13.52 -7.48
C LYS A 104 0.74 -13.43 -6.61
N ALA A 105 -0.43 -13.32 -7.24
CA ALA A 105 -1.69 -13.02 -6.55
C ALA A 105 -2.90 -13.71 -7.19
N SER A 106 -4.03 -13.66 -6.50
CA SER A 106 -5.32 -14.13 -7.02
C SER A 106 -5.89 -13.21 -8.10
N GLY A 107 -5.63 -11.90 -8.01
CA GLY A 107 -6.22 -10.86 -8.86
C GLY A 107 -7.46 -10.19 -8.26
N ALA A 108 -7.77 -10.45 -6.98
CA ALA A 108 -8.78 -9.73 -6.20
C ALA A 108 -8.09 -9.06 -4.99
N PRO A 109 -7.54 -7.86 -5.14
CA PRO A 109 -6.66 -7.27 -4.13
C PRO A 109 -7.40 -6.42 -3.09
N SER A 110 -8.70 -6.19 -3.23
CA SER A 110 -9.42 -5.23 -2.38
C SER A 110 -10.76 -5.78 -1.89
N PHE A 111 -10.99 -5.65 -0.59
CA PHE A 111 -12.19 -6.14 0.08
C PHE A 111 -12.72 -5.12 1.09
N THR A 112 -14.04 -5.01 1.18
CA THR A 112 -14.74 -4.34 2.28
C THR A 112 -15.19 -5.38 3.29
N PHE A 113 -14.86 -5.18 4.58
CA PHE A 113 -15.20 -6.15 5.62
C PHE A 113 -16.45 -5.74 6.39
N MET A 114 -17.21 -6.75 6.82
CA MET A 114 -18.34 -6.59 7.73
C MET A 114 -18.35 -7.70 8.77
N TYR A 115 -18.87 -7.42 9.97
CA TYR A 115 -19.03 -8.46 10.97
C TYR A 115 -20.07 -9.49 10.54
N ALA A 116 -19.74 -10.77 10.72
CA ALA A 116 -20.64 -11.89 10.43
C ALA A 116 -21.40 -12.37 11.66
N ASN A 117 -21.01 -11.92 12.86
CA ASN A 117 -21.62 -12.32 14.12
C ASN A 117 -21.69 -11.15 15.11
N PRO A 118 -22.64 -11.21 16.10
CA PRO A 118 -22.80 -10.18 17.14
C PRO A 118 -21.59 -10.03 18.09
N GLN A 119 -20.71 -11.04 18.16
CA GLN A 119 -19.50 -11.02 18.99
C GLN A 119 -18.33 -10.30 18.32
N GLU A 120 -18.52 -9.86 17.07
CA GLU A 120 -17.52 -9.11 16.30
C GLU A 120 -16.17 -9.86 16.14
N THR A 121 -16.24 -11.20 16.03
CA THR A 121 -15.06 -12.07 15.91
C THR A 121 -14.93 -12.77 14.55
N GLN A 122 -15.99 -12.71 13.72
CA GLN A 122 -16.03 -13.30 12.39
C GLN A 122 -16.47 -12.25 11.37
N TYR A 123 -16.00 -12.41 10.15
CA TYR A 123 -16.18 -11.43 9.08
C TYR A 123 -16.76 -12.04 7.82
N TYR A 124 -17.44 -11.20 7.05
CA TYR A 124 -17.59 -11.36 5.60
C TYR A 124 -16.64 -10.38 4.92
N ALA A 125 -15.99 -10.82 3.84
CA ALA A 125 -15.19 -9.97 2.96
C ALA A 125 -15.95 -9.79 1.64
N ILE A 126 -16.33 -8.56 1.32
CA ILE A 126 -17.03 -8.20 0.08
C ILE A 126 -15.98 -7.78 -0.94
N VAL A 127 -15.97 -8.42 -2.09
CA VAL A 127 -15.01 -8.15 -3.16
C VAL A 127 -15.29 -6.77 -3.77
N ASN A 128 -14.33 -5.86 -3.71
CA ASN A 128 -14.44 -4.53 -4.27
C ASN A 128 -14.24 -4.50 -5.78
N TYR A 129 -13.21 -5.20 -6.28
CA TYR A 129 -12.98 -5.40 -7.71
C TYR A 129 -12.09 -6.64 -7.96
N VAL A 130 -12.03 -7.05 -9.22
CA VAL A 130 -11.20 -8.16 -9.67
C VAL A 130 -10.53 -7.76 -10.99
N PHE A 131 -9.22 -7.97 -11.08
CA PHE A 131 -8.50 -7.78 -12.34
C PHE A 131 -8.94 -8.82 -13.38
N PRO A 132 -9.15 -8.42 -14.65
CA PRO A 132 -9.53 -9.34 -15.72
C PRO A 132 -8.38 -10.31 -16.05
N ASN A 133 -8.73 -11.50 -16.55
CA ASN A 133 -7.78 -12.54 -16.98
C ASN A 133 -6.84 -13.03 -15.86
N THR A 134 -7.30 -12.97 -14.61
CA THR A 134 -6.57 -13.45 -13.43
C THR A 134 -7.17 -14.75 -12.88
N PRO A 135 -6.47 -15.47 -12.00
CA PRO A 135 -7.02 -16.67 -11.37
C PRO A 135 -8.40 -16.45 -10.71
N ALA A 136 -8.58 -15.31 -10.02
CA ALA A 136 -9.86 -14.96 -9.39
C ALA A 136 -10.98 -14.75 -10.41
N SER A 137 -10.73 -13.96 -11.47
CA SER A 137 -11.73 -13.72 -12.53
C SER A 137 -12.07 -15.00 -13.30
N ASN A 138 -11.08 -15.85 -13.59
CA ASN A 138 -11.26 -17.13 -14.28
C ASN A 138 -12.04 -18.13 -13.43
N ALA A 139 -11.91 -18.08 -12.10
CA ALA A 139 -12.70 -18.87 -11.15
C ALA A 139 -14.13 -18.32 -10.96
N GLY A 140 -14.47 -17.17 -11.57
CA GLY A 140 -15.79 -16.55 -11.50
C GLY A 140 -16.02 -15.70 -10.26
N LEU A 141 -14.94 -15.27 -9.56
CA LEU A 141 -15.03 -14.24 -8.52
C LEU A 141 -15.26 -12.87 -9.18
N LYS A 142 -16.12 -12.07 -8.59
CA LYS A 142 -16.48 -10.75 -9.14
C LYS A 142 -16.81 -9.76 -8.04
N ARG A 143 -16.86 -8.46 -8.39
CA ARG A 143 -17.32 -7.40 -7.50
C ARG A 143 -18.65 -7.77 -6.83
N LEU A 144 -18.76 -7.47 -5.55
CA LEU A 144 -19.90 -7.72 -4.66
C LEU A 144 -20.12 -9.20 -4.27
N ASP A 145 -19.28 -10.12 -4.71
CA ASP A 145 -19.25 -11.45 -4.10
C ASP A 145 -18.84 -11.31 -2.63
N MET A 146 -19.57 -11.99 -1.75
CA MET A 146 -19.36 -11.96 -0.31
C MET A 146 -18.67 -13.25 0.12
N ILE A 147 -17.41 -13.20 0.50
CA ILE A 147 -16.64 -14.33 1.02
C ILE A 147 -16.93 -14.46 2.52
N GLY A 148 -17.41 -15.61 2.96
CA GLY A 148 -17.69 -15.85 4.40
C GLY A 148 -16.78 -16.89 5.02
N GLN A 149 -16.08 -17.70 4.21
CA GLN A 149 -15.13 -18.70 4.69
C GLN A 149 -13.91 -18.78 3.78
N ILE A 150 -12.78 -19.08 4.39
CA ILE A 150 -11.51 -19.41 3.75
C ILE A 150 -11.14 -20.82 4.15
N ASP A 151 -10.94 -21.74 3.16
CA ASP A 151 -10.64 -23.16 3.38
C ASP A 151 -11.65 -23.84 4.33
N GLY A 152 -12.94 -23.48 4.21
CA GLY A 152 -14.02 -24.00 5.04
C GLY A 152 -14.09 -23.43 6.46
N GLN A 153 -13.25 -22.48 6.83
CA GLN A 153 -13.26 -21.81 8.13
C GLN A 153 -13.80 -20.39 8.03
N PRO A 154 -14.60 -19.91 8.99
CA PRO A 154 -15.02 -18.50 9.04
C PRO A 154 -13.81 -17.56 9.00
N ILE A 155 -14.00 -16.40 8.37
CA ILE A 155 -12.96 -15.36 8.34
C ILE A 155 -12.85 -14.73 9.73
N THR A 156 -11.62 -14.63 10.23
CA THR A 156 -11.28 -14.06 11.55
C THR A 156 -9.97 -13.27 11.44
N ASN A 157 -9.57 -12.59 12.51
CA ASN A 157 -8.26 -11.92 12.59
C ASN A 157 -7.06 -12.84 12.34
N SER A 158 -7.21 -14.16 12.54
CA SER A 158 -6.09 -15.10 12.37
C SER A 158 -5.93 -15.63 10.94
N ASN A 159 -6.91 -15.48 10.06
CA ASN A 159 -6.87 -16.07 8.73
C ASN A 159 -7.24 -15.14 7.57
N TYR A 160 -7.73 -13.91 7.83
CA TYR A 160 -8.15 -13.00 6.77
C TYR A 160 -6.99 -12.62 5.83
N GLY A 161 -5.74 -12.62 6.29
CA GLY A 161 -4.55 -12.39 5.46
C GLY A 161 -4.44 -13.35 4.26
N LYS A 162 -5.04 -14.55 4.33
CA LYS A 162 -5.08 -15.48 3.20
C LYS A 162 -5.89 -14.98 1.99
N LEU A 163 -6.74 -13.95 2.16
CA LEU A 163 -7.44 -13.30 1.04
C LEU A 163 -6.45 -12.68 0.04
N TYR A 164 -5.30 -12.25 0.54
CA TYR A 164 -4.25 -11.56 -0.21
C TYR A 164 -3.05 -12.46 -0.52
N GLY A 165 -3.06 -13.69 0.00
CA GLY A 165 -1.93 -14.61 -0.05
C GLY A 165 -1.60 -15.12 -1.46
N SER A 166 -0.38 -15.65 -1.59
CA SER A 166 0.14 -16.26 -2.82
C SER A 166 -0.01 -17.79 -2.86
N ASP A 167 -0.67 -18.39 -1.86
CA ASP A 167 -0.93 -19.82 -1.78
C ASP A 167 -2.32 -20.19 -2.33
N PRO A 168 -2.52 -21.45 -2.79
CA PRO A 168 -3.84 -21.93 -3.19
C PRO A 168 -4.85 -21.82 -2.04
N VAL A 169 -6.06 -21.36 -2.37
CA VAL A 169 -7.10 -21.07 -1.39
C VAL A 169 -8.49 -21.42 -1.93
N THR A 170 -9.41 -21.81 -1.05
CA THR A 170 -10.83 -22.00 -1.39
C THR A 170 -11.69 -21.00 -0.63
N PHE A 171 -12.42 -20.17 -1.36
CA PHE A 171 -13.39 -19.21 -0.83
C PHE A 171 -14.80 -19.77 -0.88
N SER A 172 -15.54 -19.73 0.24
CA SER A 172 -16.98 -19.96 0.25
C SER A 172 -17.70 -18.63 0.05
N ILE A 173 -18.43 -18.53 -1.05
CA ILE A 173 -19.17 -17.32 -1.44
C ILE A 173 -20.58 -17.39 -0.87
N TYR A 174 -21.05 -16.29 -0.33
CA TYR A 174 -22.37 -16.08 0.22
C TYR A 174 -23.12 -15.02 -0.57
N LYS A 175 -24.42 -15.00 -0.44
CA LYS A 175 -25.28 -13.98 -1.01
C LYS A 175 -26.34 -13.53 -0.02
N LEU A 176 -26.71 -12.25 -0.08
CA LEU A 176 -27.82 -11.70 0.66
C LEU A 176 -29.13 -12.09 -0.03
N THR A 177 -30.07 -12.60 0.75
CA THR A 177 -31.41 -12.97 0.30
C THR A 177 -32.46 -12.27 1.18
N THR A 178 -33.72 -12.38 0.84
CA THR A 178 -34.84 -11.87 1.67
C THR A 178 -34.94 -12.57 3.03
N THR A 179 -34.34 -13.74 3.18
CA THR A 179 -34.34 -14.54 4.42
C THR A 179 -33.02 -14.46 5.19
N GLY A 180 -32.01 -13.72 4.68
CA GLY A 180 -30.71 -13.56 5.30
C GLY A 180 -29.55 -13.90 4.36
N ILE A 181 -28.36 -14.08 4.94
CA ILE A 181 -27.14 -14.42 4.20
C ILE A 181 -27.03 -15.94 4.11
N VAL A 182 -26.93 -16.48 2.89
CA VAL A 182 -26.86 -17.93 2.62
C VAL A 182 -25.67 -18.25 1.75
N LYS A 183 -25.05 -19.43 1.98
CA LYS A 183 -23.96 -19.92 1.12
C LYS A 183 -24.48 -20.14 -0.29
N ASP A 184 -23.73 -19.69 -1.28
CA ASP A 184 -24.03 -19.82 -2.71
C ASP A 184 -23.17 -20.90 -3.39
N ARG A 185 -21.83 -20.74 -3.31
CA ARG A 185 -20.87 -21.63 -3.99
C ARG A 185 -19.50 -21.58 -3.32
N ASP A 186 -18.65 -22.57 -3.70
CA ASP A 186 -17.22 -22.52 -3.39
C ASP A 186 -16.42 -22.19 -4.66
N ILE A 187 -15.33 -21.45 -4.50
CA ILE A 187 -14.38 -21.08 -5.55
C ILE A 187 -12.99 -21.43 -5.08
N SER A 188 -12.28 -22.27 -5.84
CA SER A 188 -10.86 -22.56 -5.58
C SER A 188 -9.98 -21.74 -6.51
N ILE A 189 -9.00 -21.07 -5.96
CA ILE A 189 -8.09 -20.16 -6.66
C ILE A 189 -6.66 -20.59 -6.38
N THR A 190 -5.86 -20.70 -7.44
CA THR A 190 -4.41 -20.90 -7.33
C THR A 190 -3.73 -19.62 -7.85
N PRO A 191 -3.16 -18.78 -6.98
CA PRO A 191 -2.47 -17.56 -7.37
C PRO A 191 -1.31 -17.83 -8.33
N THR A 192 -1.16 -16.96 -9.32
CA THR A 192 -0.07 -16.97 -10.29
C THR A 192 0.52 -15.57 -10.41
N THR A 193 1.66 -15.44 -11.07
CA THR A 193 2.13 -14.11 -11.47
C THR A 193 1.11 -13.51 -12.44
N ILE A 194 0.61 -12.33 -12.11
CA ILE A 194 -0.39 -11.58 -12.89
C ILE A 194 0.17 -10.20 -13.25
N THR A 195 -0.52 -9.51 -14.15
CA THR A 195 -0.25 -8.09 -14.43
C THR A 195 -1.40 -7.25 -13.89
N THR A 196 -1.11 -6.29 -13.03
CA THR A 196 -2.09 -5.40 -12.39
C THR A 196 -2.04 -4.01 -13.03
N ASN A 197 -2.49 -3.90 -14.28
CA ASN A 197 -2.59 -2.58 -14.92
C ASN A 197 -3.60 -1.72 -14.16
N PRO A 198 -3.18 -0.59 -13.56
CA PRO A 198 -4.04 0.23 -12.73
C PRO A 198 -5.14 0.99 -13.50
N VAL A 199 -5.01 1.16 -14.82
CA VAL A 199 -6.08 1.65 -15.69
C VAL A 199 -7.07 0.51 -15.89
N LEU A 200 -7.90 0.25 -14.86
CA LEU A 200 -8.69 -0.98 -14.82
C LEU A 200 -10.00 -0.87 -15.59
N MET A 201 -10.63 0.29 -15.55
CA MET A 201 -11.91 0.52 -16.22
C MET A 201 -12.06 1.97 -16.61
N ASP A 202 -12.62 2.20 -17.80
CA ASP A 202 -13.02 3.50 -18.29
C ASP A 202 -14.43 3.48 -18.89
N SER A 203 -15.05 4.65 -18.96
CA SER A 203 -16.32 4.87 -19.66
C SER A 203 -16.44 6.32 -20.11
N ILE A 204 -17.24 6.54 -21.15
CA ILE A 204 -17.63 7.88 -21.59
C ILE A 204 -19.15 7.94 -21.57
N TYR A 205 -19.68 8.86 -20.78
CA TYR A 205 -21.13 9.12 -20.71
C TYR A 205 -21.46 10.34 -21.56
N GLU A 206 -22.42 10.19 -22.44
CA GLU A 206 -23.02 11.29 -23.20
C GLU A 206 -24.38 11.60 -22.58
N ILE A 207 -24.46 12.71 -21.86
CA ILE A 207 -25.67 13.16 -21.15
C ILE A 207 -25.93 14.60 -21.52
N ASP A 208 -27.05 14.85 -22.21
CA ASP A 208 -27.40 16.12 -22.80
C ASP A 208 -26.29 16.66 -23.72
N ASP A 209 -25.68 17.81 -23.37
CA ASP A 209 -24.57 18.43 -24.10
C ASP A 209 -23.20 18.10 -23.51
N LYS A 210 -23.15 17.21 -22.49
CA LYS A 210 -21.94 16.83 -21.77
C LYS A 210 -21.36 15.51 -22.29
N LYS A 211 -20.04 15.47 -22.41
CA LYS A 211 -19.26 14.25 -22.57
C LYS A 211 -18.39 14.06 -21.36
N ILE A 212 -18.73 13.09 -20.53
CA ILE A 212 -18.13 12.89 -19.21
C ILE A 212 -17.26 11.65 -19.27
N GLY A 213 -15.95 11.80 -19.08
CA GLY A 213 -15.03 10.69 -18.92
C GLY A 213 -15.10 10.13 -17.49
N TYR A 214 -15.05 8.83 -17.37
CA TYR A 214 -14.87 8.12 -16.09
C TYR A 214 -13.67 7.21 -16.20
N LEU A 215 -12.80 7.26 -15.20
CA LEU A 215 -11.62 6.41 -15.09
C LEU A 215 -11.54 5.82 -13.66
N PHE A 216 -11.63 4.51 -13.54
CA PHE A 216 -11.29 3.80 -12.31
C PHE A 216 -9.82 3.41 -12.33
N TYR A 217 -9.04 4.00 -11.40
CA TYR A 217 -7.58 3.89 -11.34
C TYR A 217 -7.17 3.33 -9.98
N THR A 218 -6.58 2.14 -9.98
CA THR A 218 -6.41 1.33 -8.75
C THR A 218 -5.15 1.63 -7.96
N ASP A 219 -4.06 2.01 -8.63
CA ASP A 219 -2.75 2.20 -8.01
C ASP A 219 -1.88 3.16 -8.82
N PHE A 220 -0.91 3.81 -8.19
CA PHE A 220 0.05 4.68 -8.85
C PHE A 220 1.35 3.92 -9.15
N ILE A 221 1.38 3.21 -10.28
CA ILE A 221 2.52 2.40 -10.74
C ILE A 221 3.10 3.03 -12.00
N SER A 222 4.33 3.56 -11.92
CA SER A 222 4.96 4.33 -13.02
C SER A 222 5.18 3.50 -14.29
N GLU A 223 5.36 2.19 -14.17
CA GLU A 223 5.49 1.26 -15.29
C GLU A 223 4.27 1.29 -16.23
N PHE A 224 3.10 1.73 -15.71
CA PHE A 224 1.86 1.85 -16.49
C PHE A 224 1.53 3.29 -16.91
N ASN A 225 2.44 4.26 -16.76
CA ASN A 225 2.20 5.64 -17.22
C ASN A 225 1.87 5.71 -18.72
N ASN A 226 2.44 4.80 -19.53
CA ASN A 226 2.06 4.70 -20.94
C ASN A 226 0.63 4.16 -21.16
N SER A 227 0.13 3.27 -20.31
CA SER A 227 -1.29 2.84 -20.35
C SER A 227 -2.21 4.00 -20.03
N LEU A 228 -1.85 4.77 -19.01
CA LEU A 228 -2.57 5.99 -18.62
C LEU A 228 -2.54 7.02 -19.75
N PHE A 229 -1.40 7.23 -20.40
CA PHE A 229 -1.28 8.10 -21.58
C PHE A 229 -2.22 7.70 -22.72
N GLN A 230 -2.34 6.40 -23.01
CA GLN A 230 -3.26 5.91 -24.06
C GLN A 230 -4.72 6.15 -23.69
N GLU A 231 -5.08 5.95 -22.42
CA GLU A 231 -6.43 6.23 -21.95
C GLU A 231 -6.77 7.72 -22.09
N PHE A 232 -5.85 8.60 -21.69
CA PHE A 232 -6.04 10.04 -21.87
C PHE A 232 -6.10 10.48 -23.34
N SER A 233 -5.40 9.77 -24.24
CA SER A 233 -5.56 9.97 -25.70
C SER A 233 -6.97 9.66 -26.18
N LYS A 234 -7.57 8.58 -25.67
CA LYS A 234 -8.96 8.19 -25.97
C LYS A 234 -9.95 9.23 -25.43
N LEU A 235 -9.83 9.62 -24.18
CA LEU A 235 -10.68 10.64 -23.55
C LEU A 235 -10.60 11.98 -24.29
N LYS A 236 -9.38 12.42 -24.64
CA LYS A 236 -9.14 13.64 -25.40
C LYS A 236 -9.76 13.59 -26.80
N THR A 237 -9.59 12.46 -27.50
CA THR A 237 -10.15 12.26 -28.85
C THR A 237 -11.68 12.27 -28.81
N ALA A 238 -12.28 11.72 -27.77
CA ALA A 238 -13.72 11.77 -27.55
C ALA A 238 -14.24 13.18 -27.25
N GLY A 239 -13.36 14.11 -26.86
CA GLY A 239 -13.70 15.50 -26.54
C GLY A 239 -14.49 15.61 -25.26
N ILE A 240 -14.06 14.91 -24.19
CA ILE A 240 -14.73 15.02 -22.88
C ILE A 240 -14.67 16.45 -22.35
N THR A 241 -15.74 16.86 -21.67
CA THR A 241 -15.87 18.17 -21.02
C THR A 241 -15.56 18.12 -19.53
N ASP A 242 -15.76 16.98 -18.91
CA ASP A 242 -15.56 16.73 -17.49
C ASP A 242 -14.95 15.34 -17.29
N LEU A 243 -14.15 15.17 -16.21
CA LEU A 243 -13.53 13.91 -15.84
C LEU A 243 -13.94 13.53 -14.41
N ILE A 244 -14.38 12.29 -14.26
CA ILE A 244 -14.56 11.63 -12.98
C ILE A 244 -13.41 10.63 -12.82
N LEU A 245 -12.52 10.88 -11.88
CA LEU A 245 -11.41 10.00 -11.52
C LEU A 245 -11.81 9.23 -10.26
N ASP A 246 -11.95 7.92 -10.38
CA ASP A 246 -12.37 7.05 -9.28
C ASP A 246 -11.15 6.40 -8.63
N LEU A 247 -10.80 6.89 -7.46
CA LEU A 247 -9.70 6.44 -6.61
C LEU A 247 -10.19 5.75 -5.32
N ARG A 248 -11.47 5.32 -5.24
CA ARG A 248 -12.11 4.85 -3.98
C ARG A 248 -11.39 3.69 -3.28
N TYR A 249 -10.61 2.90 -3.99
CA TYR A 249 -9.81 1.77 -3.46
C TYR A 249 -8.33 1.90 -3.79
N ASN A 250 -7.87 3.11 -4.09
CA ASN A 250 -6.50 3.37 -4.50
C ASN A 250 -5.62 3.70 -3.28
N HIS A 251 -4.74 2.77 -2.92
CA HIS A 251 -3.86 2.92 -1.76
C HIS A 251 -2.65 3.82 -2.01
N GLY A 252 -2.54 4.46 -3.18
CA GLY A 252 -1.43 5.33 -3.52
C GLY A 252 -0.41 4.67 -4.43
N GLY A 253 0.87 4.91 -4.19
CA GLY A 253 1.99 4.41 -4.99
C GLY A 253 3.03 5.49 -5.28
N ALA A 254 3.63 5.51 -6.46
CA ALA A 254 4.74 6.37 -6.80
C ALA A 254 4.31 7.84 -6.99
N ILE A 255 5.04 8.79 -6.38
CA ILE A 255 4.85 10.24 -6.62
C ILE A 255 5.03 10.57 -8.11
N THR A 256 5.95 9.90 -8.80
CA THR A 256 6.17 10.08 -10.24
C THR A 256 4.92 9.75 -11.05
N ALA A 257 4.20 8.68 -10.72
CA ALA A 257 2.93 8.34 -11.37
C ALA A 257 1.82 9.35 -11.03
N ALA A 258 1.75 9.83 -9.76
CA ALA A 258 0.81 10.87 -9.37
C ALA A 258 1.10 12.21 -10.08
N THR A 259 2.38 12.55 -10.25
CA THR A 259 2.81 13.73 -11.01
C THR A 259 2.45 13.60 -12.48
N TYR A 260 2.61 12.41 -13.04
CA TYR A 260 2.25 12.11 -14.43
C TYR A 260 0.75 12.24 -14.66
N LEU A 261 -0.09 11.60 -13.83
CA LEU A 261 -1.55 11.74 -13.89
C LEU A 261 -1.98 13.20 -13.71
N SER A 262 -1.42 13.89 -12.71
CA SER A 262 -1.71 15.31 -12.47
C SER A 262 -1.37 16.17 -13.69
N SER A 263 -0.31 15.83 -14.41
CA SER A 263 0.10 16.52 -15.64
C SER A 263 -0.84 16.27 -16.83
N LEU A 264 -1.57 15.18 -16.83
CA LEU A 264 -2.58 14.88 -17.84
C LEU A 264 -3.89 15.65 -17.62
N VAL A 265 -4.19 16.07 -16.38
CA VAL A 265 -5.47 16.74 -16.04
C VAL A 265 -5.34 18.23 -15.74
N ALA A 266 -4.25 18.68 -15.14
CA ALA A 266 -4.06 20.07 -14.72
C ALA A 266 -4.15 21.05 -15.91
N PRO A 267 -4.53 22.32 -15.68
CA PRO A 267 -4.55 23.33 -16.72
C PRO A 267 -3.19 23.44 -17.43
N LYS A 268 -3.25 23.44 -18.75
CA LYS A 268 -2.09 23.27 -19.65
C LYS A 268 -0.96 24.26 -19.41
N ASN A 269 -1.31 25.51 -19.06
CA ASN A 269 -0.33 26.55 -18.77
C ASN A 269 0.61 26.20 -17.61
N TYR A 270 0.09 25.53 -16.56
CA TYR A 270 0.90 25.11 -15.42
C TYR A 270 1.78 23.91 -15.75
N VAL A 271 1.30 23.00 -16.60
CA VAL A 271 2.08 21.86 -17.08
C VAL A 271 3.22 22.34 -17.99
N GLN A 272 2.95 23.29 -18.89
CA GLN A 272 3.95 23.89 -19.79
C GLN A 272 5.03 24.66 -19.02
N SER A 273 4.65 25.38 -17.95
CA SER A 273 5.58 26.13 -17.11
C SER A 273 6.32 25.27 -16.08
N LYS A 274 6.06 23.97 -16.05
CA LYS A 274 6.63 23.05 -15.05
C LYS A 274 6.43 23.55 -13.62
N SER A 275 5.19 23.91 -13.30
CA SER A 275 4.84 24.38 -11.96
C SER A 275 5.03 23.28 -10.93
N THR A 276 5.47 23.64 -9.73
CA THR A 276 5.66 22.68 -8.63
C THR A 276 4.33 22.01 -8.24
N LEU A 277 4.23 20.70 -8.33
CA LEU A 277 3.07 19.96 -7.82
C LEU A 277 3.25 19.63 -6.34
N VAL A 278 4.38 19.07 -5.99
CA VAL A 278 4.70 18.53 -4.66
C VAL A 278 6.06 19.03 -4.20
N LYS A 279 6.16 19.37 -2.91
CA LYS A 279 7.42 19.62 -2.21
C LYS A 279 7.61 18.59 -1.10
N LEU A 280 8.83 18.08 -0.95
CA LEU A 280 9.21 17.17 0.12
C LEU A 280 10.04 17.85 1.19
N SER A 281 9.72 17.57 2.45
CA SER A 281 10.48 18.03 3.62
C SER A 281 10.99 16.83 4.40
N TYR A 282 12.28 16.60 4.32
CA TYR A 282 12.99 15.49 4.97
C TYR A 282 13.41 15.85 6.40
N ASN A 283 14.14 14.96 7.07
CA ASN A 283 14.83 15.32 8.31
C ASN A 283 15.86 16.44 8.06
N THR A 284 16.31 17.09 9.13
CA THR A 284 17.19 18.28 9.04
C THR A 284 18.48 18.00 8.27
N ASP A 285 19.10 16.85 8.51
CA ASP A 285 20.40 16.53 7.92
C ASP A 285 20.27 16.27 6.41
N LEU A 286 19.23 15.55 5.98
CA LEU A 286 18.94 15.35 4.56
C LEU A 286 18.55 16.68 3.86
N ASN A 287 17.75 17.53 4.50
CA ASN A 287 17.42 18.83 3.93
C ASN A 287 18.70 19.67 3.70
N ASN A 288 19.59 19.71 4.69
CA ASN A 288 20.87 20.42 4.58
C ASN A 288 21.76 19.83 3.48
N TYR A 289 21.81 18.49 3.38
CA TYR A 289 22.55 17.82 2.31
C TYR A 289 22.03 18.19 0.92
N PHE A 290 20.70 18.11 0.70
CA PHE A 290 20.09 18.45 -0.58
C PHE A 290 20.30 19.92 -0.95
N ASP A 291 20.19 20.83 0.02
CA ASP A 291 20.44 22.25 -0.21
C ASP A 291 21.90 22.53 -0.56
N ALA A 292 22.86 21.89 0.13
CA ALA A 292 24.29 22.01 -0.15
C ALA A 292 24.67 21.50 -1.55
N HIS A 293 24.04 20.41 -1.99
CA HIS A 293 24.29 19.79 -3.29
C HIS A 293 23.35 20.27 -4.40
N LYS A 294 22.41 21.19 -4.09
CA LYS A 294 21.42 21.76 -5.02
C LYS A 294 20.49 20.72 -5.65
N TYR A 295 20.16 19.65 -4.91
CA TYR A 295 19.16 18.68 -5.32
C TYR A 295 17.76 19.24 -5.12
N SER A 296 16.90 19.07 -6.13
CA SER A 296 15.48 19.43 -6.01
C SER A 296 14.76 18.50 -5.05
N ARG A 297 13.92 19.07 -4.20
CA ARG A 297 12.98 18.34 -3.35
C ARG A 297 11.53 18.50 -3.84
N SER A 298 11.37 18.89 -5.10
CA SER A 298 10.06 19.16 -5.70
C SER A 298 9.84 18.29 -6.93
N TYR A 299 8.59 17.86 -7.11
CA TYR A 299 8.09 17.24 -8.33
C TYR A 299 7.28 18.26 -9.11
N LEU A 300 7.52 18.36 -10.41
CA LEU A 300 6.96 19.41 -11.25
C LEU A 300 5.92 18.84 -12.21
N LEU A 301 4.83 19.54 -12.41
CA LEU A 301 3.89 19.23 -13.49
C LEU A 301 4.64 19.19 -14.84
N GLY A 302 4.34 18.20 -15.67
CA GLY A 302 5.01 17.99 -16.95
C GLY A 302 6.36 17.28 -16.86
N GLU A 303 6.79 16.85 -15.68
CA GLU A 303 7.93 15.93 -15.54
C GLU A 303 7.51 14.50 -15.92
N TYR A 304 8.41 13.80 -16.61
CA TYR A 304 8.26 12.41 -17.01
C TYR A 304 9.63 11.84 -17.39
N ASP A 305 9.78 10.52 -17.37
CA ASP A 305 10.98 9.86 -17.90
C ASP A 305 10.92 9.80 -19.43
N ASN A 306 11.63 10.70 -20.09
CA ASN A 306 11.63 10.81 -21.54
C ASN A 306 12.31 9.63 -22.27
N THR A 307 12.88 8.68 -21.53
CA THR A 307 13.47 7.46 -22.11
C THR A 307 12.46 6.32 -22.22
N SER A 308 11.46 6.29 -21.34
CA SER A 308 10.49 5.20 -21.21
C SER A 308 9.03 5.66 -21.31
N GLU A 309 8.73 6.94 -21.10
CA GLU A 309 7.38 7.50 -21.03
C GLU A 309 7.09 8.48 -22.16
N GLN A 310 5.81 8.62 -22.49
CA GLN A 310 5.32 9.64 -23.43
C GLN A 310 5.11 10.97 -22.71
N ASN A 311 5.30 12.09 -23.44
CA ASN A 311 5.09 13.42 -22.87
C ASN A 311 3.62 13.63 -22.50
N PRO A 312 3.26 13.79 -21.21
CA PRO A 312 1.88 13.92 -20.76
C PRO A 312 1.17 15.14 -21.36
N LEU A 313 1.90 16.21 -21.68
CA LEU A 313 1.35 17.41 -22.30
C LEU A 313 0.66 17.13 -23.64
N THR A 314 1.06 16.07 -24.37
CA THR A 314 0.44 15.68 -25.64
C THR A 314 -1.03 15.30 -25.46
N ASN A 315 -1.36 14.59 -24.39
CA ASN A 315 -2.71 14.14 -24.10
C ASN A 315 -3.34 14.86 -22.89
N ASN A 316 -2.74 15.96 -22.46
CA ASN A 316 -3.31 16.80 -21.41
C ASN A 316 -4.72 17.27 -21.80
N LEU A 317 -5.67 17.14 -20.88
CA LEU A 317 -7.08 17.47 -21.08
C LEU A 317 -7.39 18.95 -20.86
N ASP A 318 -6.49 19.70 -20.20
CA ASP A 318 -6.64 21.13 -19.93
C ASP A 318 -7.95 21.46 -19.19
N LEU A 319 -8.27 20.71 -18.14
CA LEU A 319 -9.53 20.81 -17.44
C LEU A 319 -9.49 21.94 -16.39
N PRO A 320 -10.58 22.73 -16.25
CA PRO A 320 -10.70 23.73 -15.19
C PRO A 320 -11.06 23.10 -13.83
N ARG A 321 -11.58 21.87 -13.84
CA ARG A 321 -12.03 21.12 -12.66
C ARG A 321 -11.94 19.62 -12.89
N ILE A 322 -11.91 18.88 -11.77
CA ILE A 322 -11.96 17.42 -11.77
C ILE A 322 -12.84 16.93 -10.62
N TYR A 323 -13.61 15.85 -10.86
CA TYR A 323 -14.38 15.15 -9.84
C TYR A 323 -13.60 13.91 -9.42
N ILE A 324 -13.26 13.79 -8.14
CA ILE A 324 -12.50 12.65 -7.63
C ILE A 324 -13.33 11.90 -6.61
N ILE A 325 -13.59 10.63 -6.89
CA ILE A 325 -14.19 9.71 -5.94
C ILE A 325 -13.08 9.15 -5.06
N ALA A 326 -13.16 9.37 -3.73
CA ALA A 326 -12.17 8.89 -2.78
C ALA A 326 -12.81 8.52 -1.44
N THR A 327 -12.24 7.50 -0.79
CA THR A 327 -12.74 6.93 0.46
C THR A 327 -11.58 6.73 1.45
N TYR A 328 -11.83 6.08 2.59
CA TYR A 328 -10.74 5.76 3.52
C TYR A 328 -9.70 4.81 2.93
N ASP A 329 -9.99 4.11 1.83
CA ASP A 329 -9.06 3.29 1.08
C ASP A 329 -8.28 4.09 0.04
N SER A 330 -8.57 5.39 -0.10
CA SER A 330 -7.77 6.34 -0.88
C SER A 330 -6.65 6.90 -0.02
N TYR A 331 -5.40 6.62 -0.38
CA TYR A 331 -4.28 6.79 0.52
C TYR A 331 -3.07 7.41 -0.21
N SER A 332 -2.19 8.13 0.51
CA SER A 332 -0.89 8.60 0.03
C SER A 332 -0.94 9.31 -1.33
N ALA A 333 -0.43 8.72 -2.43
CA ALA A 333 -0.40 9.33 -3.77
C ALA A 333 -1.79 9.66 -4.31
N ALA A 334 -2.85 8.95 -3.90
CA ALA A 334 -4.23 9.31 -4.20
C ALA A 334 -4.62 10.62 -3.49
N GLU A 335 -4.28 10.76 -2.21
CA GLU A 335 -4.50 11.99 -1.43
C GLU A 335 -3.65 13.15 -1.94
N LEU A 336 -2.39 12.87 -2.29
CA LEU A 336 -1.49 13.83 -2.92
C LEU A 336 -2.11 14.41 -4.19
N THR A 337 -2.67 13.56 -5.06
CA THR A 337 -3.34 13.98 -6.30
C THR A 337 -4.51 14.93 -5.99
N ILE A 338 -5.38 14.56 -5.02
CA ILE A 338 -6.51 15.39 -4.61
C ILE A 338 -6.03 16.73 -4.05
N PHE A 339 -5.06 16.70 -3.13
CA PHE A 339 -4.64 17.87 -2.38
C PHE A 339 -3.79 18.82 -3.22
N CYS A 340 -2.77 18.30 -3.91
CA CYS A 340 -1.79 19.12 -4.61
C CYS A 340 -2.30 19.68 -5.95
N LEU A 341 -3.44 19.20 -6.49
CA LEU A 341 -4.10 19.82 -7.63
C LEU A 341 -4.95 21.05 -7.25
N LYS A 342 -5.44 21.16 -6.00
CA LYS A 342 -6.31 22.28 -5.55
C LYS A 342 -5.77 23.68 -5.84
N PRO A 343 -4.44 23.96 -5.72
CA PRO A 343 -3.91 25.27 -6.06
C PRO A 343 -3.95 25.64 -7.56
N TYR A 344 -4.29 24.68 -8.43
CA TYR A 344 -4.25 24.83 -9.88
C TYR A 344 -5.63 24.76 -10.55
N MET A 345 -6.57 24.01 -9.95
CA MET A 345 -7.88 23.76 -10.51
C MET A 345 -8.90 23.46 -9.41
N GLU A 346 -10.18 23.51 -9.74
CA GLU A 346 -11.24 23.06 -8.84
C GLU A 346 -11.21 21.54 -8.72
N VAL A 347 -11.05 21.02 -7.49
CA VAL A 347 -11.08 19.58 -7.19
C VAL A 347 -12.28 19.28 -6.32
N ILE A 348 -13.25 18.56 -6.87
CA ILE A 348 -14.50 18.18 -6.19
C ILE A 348 -14.31 16.75 -5.67
N HIS A 349 -14.16 16.61 -4.35
CA HIS A 349 -14.04 15.32 -3.66
C HIS A 349 -15.44 14.76 -3.34
N ILE A 350 -15.71 13.52 -3.75
CA ILE A 350 -16.95 12.78 -3.51
C ILE A 350 -16.57 11.48 -2.80
N GLY A 351 -17.30 11.11 -1.74
CA GLY A 351 -17.03 9.89 -0.99
C GLY A 351 -17.00 10.13 0.51
N ASN A 352 -15.94 9.72 1.17
CA ASN A 352 -15.77 9.97 2.59
C ASN A 352 -14.33 10.40 2.93
N LYS A 353 -14.03 10.58 4.21
CA LYS A 353 -12.68 10.94 4.66
C LYS A 353 -11.66 9.92 4.16
N THR A 354 -10.55 10.38 3.60
CA THR A 354 -9.46 9.55 3.10
C THR A 354 -8.57 8.99 4.21
N GLY A 355 -7.62 8.14 3.85
CA GLY A 355 -6.81 7.36 4.78
C GLY A 355 -5.84 8.13 5.68
N GLY A 356 -5.39 9.32 5.28
CA GLY A 356 -4.60 10.21 6.16
C GLY A 356 -3.09 10.07 6.07
N LYS A 357 -2.52 9.69 4.91
CA LYS A 357 -1.06 9.62 4.75
C LYS A 357 -0.51 10.81 3.97
N TYR A 358 0.03 11.79 4.69
CA TYR A 358 0.72 12.97 4.16
C TYR A 358 2.26 12.83 4.19
N SER A 359 2.74 11.60 4.19
CA SER A 359 4.17 11.27 4.31
C SER A 359 4.65 10.45 3.10
N ALA A 360 5.97 10.50 2.89
CA ALA A 360 6.68 9.81 1.83
C ALA A 360 7.71 8.83 2.41
N SER A 361 7.87 7.67 1.79
CA SER A 361 8.82 6.64 2.18
C SER A 361 9.82 6.33 1.07
N TRP A 362 10.99 5.82 1.43
CA TRP A 362 11.96 5.23 0.51
C TRP A 362 12.08 3.74 0.74
N THR A 363 12.33 2.98 -0.34
CA THR A 363 12.74 1.59 -0.20
C THR A 363 14.24 1.53 0.00
N LEU A 364 14.66 1.08 1.16
CA LEU A 364 16.05 0.89 1.51
C LEU A 364 16.36 -0.61 1.50
N HIS A 365 17.12 -1.06 0.52
CA HIS A 365 17.58 -2.44 0.42
C HIS A 365 18.77 -2.67 1.33
N ALA A 366 18.79 -3.79 2.07
CA ALA A 366 19.92 -4.13 2.91
C ALA A 366 21.15 -4.53 2.09
N TYR A 367 20.91 -4.97 0.88
CA TYR A 367 21.94 -5.45 -0.04
C TYR A 367 21.64 -4.99 -1.46
N ASP A 368 22.63 -4.43 -2.13
CA ASP A 368 22.51 -3.97 -3.51
C ASP A 368 23.77 -4.23 -4.32
N THR A 369 23.68 -4.10 -5.63
CA THR A 369 24.80 -4.20 -6.55
C THR A 369 25.22 -2.82 -7.03
N LEU A 370 26.51 -2.53 -6.99
CA LEU A 370 27.10 -1.34 -7.59
C LEU A 370 28.10 -1.75 -8.67
N PRO A 371 28.15 -1.05 -9.83
CA PRO A 371 29.19 -1.30 -10.81
C PRO A 371 30.57 -0.98 -10.23
N ASP A 372 31.54 -1.86 -10.48
CA ASP A 372 32.94 -1.60 -10.22
C ASP A 372 33.53 -0.63 -11.28
N GLU A 373 34.81 -0.33 -11.18
CA GLU A 373 35.51 0.54 -12.12
C GLU A 373 35.54 0.00 -13.57
N ASN A 374 35.21 -1.29 -13.77
CA ASN A 374 35.12 -1.96 -15.06
C ASN A 374 33.68 -2.12 -15.55
N GLY A 375 32.69 -1.66 -14.78
CA GLY A 375 31.27 -1.77 -15.08
C GLY A 375 30.66 -3.13 -14.76
N ASN A 376 31.35 -4.00 -13.97
CA ASN A 376 30.77 -5.24 -13.48
C ASN A 376 30.03 -4.99 -12.17
N ASP A 377 28.92 -5.68 -12.00
CA ASP A 377 28.16 -5.60 -10.75
C ASP A 377 28.98 -6.15 -9.58
N ARG A 378 29.15 -5.31 -8.56
CA ARG A 378 29.76 -5.65 -7.29
C ARG A 378 28.71 -5.57 -6.19
N ALA A 379 28.54 -6.66 -5.47
CA ALA A 379 27.68 -6.72 -4.32
C ALA A 379 28.26 -5.89 -3.16
N VAL A 380 27.53 -4.86 -2.71
CA VAL A 380 27.94 -4.00 -1.60
C VAL A 380 26.75 -3.72 -0.69
N PRO A 381 26.98 -3.65 0.62
CA PRO A 381 25.96 -3.13 1.52
C PRO A 381 25.81 -1.62 1.27
N ILE A 382 24.58 -1.15 1.25
CA ILE A 382 24.30 0.27 1.00
C ILE A 382 24.94 1.16 2.07
N TYR A 383 25.05 0.66 3.32
CA TYR A 383 25.41 1.45 4.49
C TYR A 383 26.75 1.06 5.15
N TYR A 384 27.49 0.12 4.59
CA TYR A 384 28.75 -0.34 5.17
C TYR A 384 29.94 0.18 4.39
N LYS A 385 30.99 0.59 5.11
CA LYS A 385 32.26 1.00 4.51
C LYS A 385 33.10 -0.17 4.01
N ASN A 386 32.90 -1.34 4.59
CA ASN A 386 33.69 -2.53 4.34
C ASN A 386 32.92 -3.55 3.50
N GLU A 387 33.64 -4.40 2.79
CA GLU A 387 33.04 -5.54 2.11
C GLU A 387 32.43 -6.49 3.15
N LEU A 388 31.21 -6.98 2.86
CA LEU A 388 30.56 -7.99 3.67
C LEU A 388 31.21 -9.35 3.47
N THR A 389 31.25 -10.13 4.53
CA THR A 389 31.50 -11.57 4.40
C THR A 389 30.37 -12.25 3.64
N SER A 390 30.62 -13.42 3.06
CA SER A 390 29.58 -14.18 2.35
C SER A 390 28.38 -14.53 3.24
N GLU A 391 28.62 -14.73 4.55
CA GLU A 391 27.59 -15.02 5.54
C GLU A 391 26.69 -13.78 5.79
N GLU A 392 27.29 -12.61 5.95
CA GLU A 392 26.58 -11.35 6.10
C GLU A 392 25.79 -11.00 4.84
N GLN A 393 26.35 -11.22 3.65
CA GLN A 393 25.64 -11.06 2.38
C GLN A 393 24.38 -11.93 2.33
N GLN A 394 24.52 -13.21 2.69
CA GLN A 394 23.40 -14.15 2.68
C GLN A 394 22.30 -13.72 3.67
N SER A 395 22.68 -13.19 4.84
CA SER A 395 21.71 -12.73 5.84
C SER A 395 20.96 -11.47 5.43
N LEU A 396 21.52 -10.62 4.55
CA LEU A 396 20.97 -9.35 4.14
C LEU A 396 20.18 -9.40 2.82
N THR A 397 20.45 -10.40 1.97
CA THR A 397 19.99 -10.43 0.56
C THR A 397 18.49 -10.21 0.38
N ASN A 398 17.65 -10.71 1.30
CA ASN A 398 16.19 -10.65 1.16
C ASN A 398 15.56 -9.50 1.94
N TRP A 399 16.35 -8.66 2.61
CA TRP A 399 15.81 -7.64 3.49
C TRP A 399 15.73 -6.27 2.82
N ALA A 400 14.59 -5.61 3.03
CA ALA A 400 14.39 -4.20 2.72
C ALA A 400 13.47 -3.58 3.77
N MET A 401 13.58 -2.26 3.96
CA MET A 401 12.65 -1.50 4.79
C MET A 401 12.13 -0.28 4.05
N GLN A 402 10.95 0.17 4.44
CA GLN A 402 10.32 1.39 3.95
C GLN A 402 10.09 2.38 5.09
N PRO A 403 11.12 3.10 5.54
CA PRO A 403 10.93 4.16 6.51
C PRO A 403 10.23 5.36 5.88
N ILE A 404 9.43 6.07 6.66
CA ILE A 404 9.01 7.43 6.33
C ILE A 404 10.25 8.33 6.34
N VAL A 405 10.49 9.01 5.22
CA VAL A 405 11.66 9.87 5.07
C VAL A 405 11.31 11.36 4.97
N ALA A 406 10.08 11.68 4.55
CA ALA A 406 9.65 13.06 4.35
C ALA A 406 8.15 13.23 4.63
N PHE A 407 7.75 14.48 4.91
CA PHE A 407 6.38 14.93 4.67
C PHE A 407 6.30 15.59 3.30
N TYR A 408 5.12 15.48 2.65
CA TYR A 408 4.86 16.23 1.43
C TYR A 408 3.88 17.38 1.66
N SER A 409 3.99 18.38 0.83
CA SER A 409 3.14 19.55 0.79
C SER A 409 2.84 19.95 -0.66
N ASP A 410 1.83 20.78 -0.85
CA ASP A 410 1.56 21.42 -2.14
C ASP A 410 2.60 22.52 -2.48
N LYS A 411 2.37 23.24 -3.58
CA LYS A 411 3.23 24.35 -4.00
C LYS A 411 3.35 25.49 -2.98
N ASP A 412 2.34 25.68 -2.14
CA ASP A 412 2.24 26.71 -1.12
C ASP A 412 2.70 26.23 0.26
N GLU A 413 3.35 25.04 0.32
CA GLU A 413 3.87 24.39 1.54
C GLU A 413 2.77 24.04 2.54
N GLN A 414 1.54 23.80 2.05
CA GLN A 414 0.42 23.33 2.86
C GLN A 414 0.32 21.80 2.80
N ASN A 415 -0.14 21.17 3.87
CA ASN A 415 -0.51 19.76 3.94
C ASN A 415 -1.82 19.59 4.73
N PHE A 416 -2.28 18.34 4.91
CA PHE A 416 -3.53 18.03 5.59
C PHE A 416 -3.32 17.24 6.91
N SER A 417 -2.16 17.41 7.55
CA SER A 417 -1.84 16.71 8.81
C SER A 417 -2.85 17.00 9.93
N ASP A 418 -3.44 18.19 9.95
CA ASP A 418 -4.40 18.61 10.99
C ASP A 418 -5.73 17.83 10.94
N THR A 419 -6.11 17.32 9.75
CA THR A 419 -7.37 16.60 9.54
C THR A 419 -7.20 15.09 9.50
N ASP A 420 -5.96 14.60 9.47
CA ASP A 420 -5.65 13.17 9.38
C ASP A 420 -6.44 12.48 8.25
N GLY A 421 -6.45 13.11 7.08
CA GLY A 421 -7.17 12.73 5.88
C GLY A 421 -7.98 13.87 5.26
N LEU A 422 -8.28 13.74 3.97
CA LEU A 422 -9.06 14.71 3.22
C LEU A 422 -10.55 14.45 3.43
N ILE A 423 -11.30 15.50 3.74
CA ILE A 423 -12.74 15.42 4.03
C ILE A 423 -13.49 16.06 2.87
N PRO A 424 -14.46 15.36 2.22
CA PRO A 424 -15.32 15.97 1.23
C PRO A 424 -16.31 16.95 1.86
N ASP A 425 -16.89 17.84 1.05
CA ASP A 425 -18.02 18.64 1.50
C ASP A 425 -19.17 17.76 1.97
N ALA A 426 -19.95 18.23 2.96
CA ALA A 426 -21.03 17.47 3.56
C ALA A 426 -22.09 16.98 2.54
N SER A 427 -22.33 17.75 1.46
CA SER A 427 -23.24 17.38 0.37
C SER A 427 -22.69 16.25 -0.52
N ASN A 428 -21.40 16.00 -0.48
CA ASN A 428 -20.68 15.00 -1.28
C ASN A 428 -20.21 13.81 -0.43
N THR A 429 -20.62 13.77 0.86
CA THR A 429 -20.23 12.69 1.77
C THR A 429 -21.21 11.52 1.65
N PHE A 430 -20.68 10.38 1.18
CA PHE A 430 -21.38 9.10 1.01
C PHE A 430 -20.47 7.96 1.45
N ASP A 431 -21.04 6.76 1.63
CA ASP A 431 -20.29 5.53 1.86
C ASP A 431 -20.88 4.35 1.07
N GLU A 432 -20.16 3.24 1.00
CA GLU A 432 -20.65 1.97 0.45
C GLU A 432 -21.22 1.06 1.54
N GLY A 433 -21.71 1.62 2.63
CA GLY A 433 -22.33 0.90 3.72
C GLY A 433 -23.69 0.29 3.37
N PHE A 434 -24.22 -0.57 4.26
CA PHE A 434 -25.54 -1.21 4.07
C PHE A 434 -26.70 -0.21 3.93
N GLY A 435 -26.52 1.02 4.41
CA GLY A 435 -27.48 2.09 4.17
C GLY A 435 -27.71 2.37 2.70
N TYR A 436 -26.69 2.14 1.90
CA TYR A 436 -26.67 2.35 0.45
C TYR A 436 -26.71 1.05 -0.38
N ILE A 437 -27.17 -0.08 0.19
CA ILE A 437 -27.20 -1.38 -0.48
C ILE A 437 -27.94 -1.38 -1.82
N ASP A 438 -28.95 -0.52 -1.99
CA ASP A 438 -29.68 -0.36 -3.24
C ASP A 438 -28.83 0.28 -4.35
N TYR A 439 -27.66 0.83 -3.99
CA TYR A 439 -26.64 1.42 -4.89
C TYR A 439 -25.42 0.53 -5.09
N TRP A 440 -25.42 -0.68 -4.50
CA TRP A 440 -24.35 -1.65 -4.72
C TRP A 440 -24.45 -2.21 -6.12
N THR A 441 -23.65 -1.67 -7.03
CA THR A 441 -23.65 -1.98 -8.45
C THR A 441 -22.23 -2.30 -8.94
N GLN A 442 -22.12 -2.65 -10.20
CA GLN A 442 -20.80 -2.76 -10.83
C GLN A 442 -20.19 -1.36 -10.96
N LEU A 443 -18.84 -1.28 -10.97
CA LEU A 443 -18.13 -0.01 -11.24
C LEU A 443 -18.58 0.52 -12.62
N GLY A 444 -18.71 1.84 -12.73
CA GLY A 444 -19.18 2.49 -13.96
C GLY A 444 -20.70 2.43 -14.19
N ASP A 445 -21.47 1.80 -13.32
CA ASP A 445 -22.93 1.90 -13.36
C ASP A 445 -23.38 3.27 -12.82
N THR A 446 -24.19 3.99 -13.57
CA THR A 446 -24.70 5.32 -13.19
C THR A 446 -25.55 5.33 -11.92
N LYS A 447 -25.98 4.16 -11.45
CA LYS A 447 -26.65 3.98 -10.15
C LYS A 447 -25.69 3.83 -8.98
N ASP A 448 -24.38 3.69 -9.21
CA ASP A 448 -23.39 3.70 -8.13
C ASP A 448 -23.50 5.01 -7.33
N VAL A 449 -23.44 4.92 -6.01
CA VAL A 449 -23.68 6.07 -5.12
C VAL A 449 -22.72 7.24 -5.39
N PHE A 450 -21.44 6.96 -5.60
CA PHE A 450 -20.46 8.02 -5.81
C PHE A 450 -20.50 8.53 -7.25
N LEU A 451 -20.57 7.61 -8.23
CA LEU A 451 -20.69 7.98 -9.64
C LEU A 451 -21.99 8.75 -9.90
N GLY A 452 -23.10 8.32 -9.32
CA GLY A 452 -24.38 9.04 -9.41
C GLY A 452 -24.26 10.47 -8.88
N GLN A 453 -23.63 10.66 -7.70
CA GLN A 453 -23.39 12.01 -7.18
C GLN A 453 -22.52 12.86 -8.11
N ALA A 454 -21.46 12.29 -8.67
CA ALA A 454 -20.61 13.00 -9.63
C ALA A 454 -21.40 13.43 -10.89
N LEU A 455 -22.20 12.53 -11.46
CA LEU A 455 -23.06 12.82 -12.61
C LEU A 455 -24.10 13.90 -12.29
N TYR A 456 -24.72 13.84 -11.11
CA TYR A 456 -25.63 14.89 -10.64
C TYR A 456 -24.94 16.26 -10.57
N LEU A 457 -23.75 16.34 -10.01
CA LEU A 457 -23.00 17.60 -9.89
C LEU A 457 -22.60 18.17 -11.26
N ILE A 458 -22.34 17.32 -12.24
CA ILE A 458 -21.94 17.73 -13.60
C ILE A 458 -23.16 18.18 -14.41
N THR A 459 -24.26 17.42 -14.35
CA THR A 459 -25.43 17.61 -15.25
C THR A 459 -26.52 18.43 -14.62
N GLY A 460 -26.64 18.46 -13.30
CA GLY A 460 -27.79 19.01 -12.58
C GLY A 460 -29.05 18.14 -12.65
N ASP A 461 -28.97 16.93 -13.24
CA ASP A 461 -30.10 16.02 -13.35
C ASP A 461 -30.29 15.23 -12.04
N ASN A 462 -31.40 15.52 -11.35
CA ASN A 462 -31.74 14.88 -10.07
C ASN A 462 -31.97 13.37 -10.19
N SER A 463 -32.12 12.80 -11.39
CA SER A 463 -32.25 11.34 -11.56
C SER A 463 -30.99 10.56 -11.16
N TYR A 464 -29.83 11.22 -11.19
CA TYR A 464 -28.55 10.66 -10.74
C TYR A 464 -28.28 10.87 -9.26
N GLN A 465 -28.96 11.83 -8.62
CA GLN A 465 -28.69 12.18 -7.22
C GLN A 465 -29.02 11.02 -6.27
N PRO A 466 -28.06 10.51 -5.50
CA PRO A 466 -28.32 9.46 -4.53
C PRO A 466 -29.29 9.94 -3.44
N VAL A 467 -30.27 9.13 -3.14
CA VAL A 467 -31.21 9.40 -2.03
C VAL A 467 -30.59 8.92 -0.74
N GLN A 468 -30.54 9.81 0.26
CA GLN A 468 -30.08 9.44 1.61
C GLN A 468 -30.84 8.20 2.13
N PRO A 469 -30.17 7.23 2.73
CA PRO A 469 -30.80 5.98 3.13
C PRO A 469 -31.93 6.26 4.13
N LYS A 470 -33.10 5.76 3.85
CA LYS A 470 -34.14 5.61 4.86
C LYS A 470 -33.62 4.57 5.84
N ALA A 471 -33.58 4.94 7.13
CA ALA A 471 -33.05 4.15 8.24
C ALA A 471 -33.00 2.64 7.98
N ALA A 472 -31.81 2.07 8.12
CA ALA A 472 -31.37 0.75 7.71
C ALA A 472 -32.47 -0.33 7.68
N ARG A 473 -32.72 -0.93 6.52
CA ARG A 473 -33.38 -2.24 6.45
C ARG A 473 -32.46 -3.26 7.10
N ALA A 474 -32.87 -3.62 8.30
CA ALA A 474 -32.56 -4.76 9.14
C ALA A 474 -31.51 -5.79 8.67
N THR A 475 -30.27 -5.40 8.48
CA THR A 475 -29.12 -6.18 8.86
C THR A 475 -28.34 -5.34 9.86
N ASN A 476 -28.47 -5.67 11.16
CA ASN A 476 -27.75 -5.00 12.24
C ASN A 476 -26.23 -5.33 12.25
N LEU A 477 -25.67 -5.64 11.09
CA LEU A 477 -24.25 -6.00 10.96
C LEU A 477 -23.49 -4.76 10.48
N PRO A 478 -22.69 -4.13 11.33
CA PRO A 478 -21.93 -2.95 10.94
C PRO A 478 -20.83 -3.31 9.93
N ILE A 479 -20.61 -2.44 8.95
CA ILE A 479 -19.37 -2.45 8.16
C ILE A 479 -18.24 -2.04 9.09
N ILE A 480 -17.16 -2.78 9.00
CA ILE A 480 -15.94 -2.49 9.73
C ILE A 480 -15.14 -1.54 8.84
N SER A 481 -14.75 -0.38 9.38
CA SER A 481 -13.74 0.41 8.70
C SER A 481 -12.46 -0.43 8.62
N ASN A 482 -11.82 -0.46 7.47
CA ASN A 482 -10.56 -1.18 7.26
C ASN A 482 -9.52 -0.84 8.34
N GLN A 483 -9.53 0.37 8.88
CA GLN A 483 -8.68 0.79 10.00
C GLN A 483 -8.81 -0.05 11.28
N LYS A 484 -9.92 -0.77 11.50
CA LYS A 484 -10.09 -1.62 12.70
C LYS A 484 -9.61 -3.06 12.52
N LEU A 485 -9.49 -3.55 11.29
CA LEU A 485 -8.95 -4.88 10.99
C LEU A 485 -7.42 -4.89 10.90
N HIS A 486 -6.83 -3.72 10.77
CA HIS A 486 -5.41 -3.58 10.54
C HIS A 486 -4.63 -3.58 11.87
N ASN A 487 -3.97 -4.68 12.15
CA ASN A 487 -2.70 -4.63 12.84
C ASN A 487 -1.70 -3.91 11.90
N PRO A 488 -0.94 -2.89 12.32
CA PRO A 488 0.09 -2.27 11.49
C PRO A 488 1.06 -3.28 10.84
N GLN A 489 1.26 -4.44 11.47
CA GLN A 489 2.07 -5.54 10.94
C GLN A 489 1.40 -6.28 9.77
N ASP A 490 0.07 -6.26 9.67
CA ASP A 490 -0.70 -6.92 8.60
C ASP A 490 -0.84 -6.01 7.35
N PHE A 491 -0.53 -4.72 7.48
CA PHE A 491 -0.53 -3.72 6.40
C PHE A 491 0.55 -3.98 5.34
N LYS A 492 1.56 -4.79 5.66
CA LYS A 492 2.66 -5.16 4.75
C LYS A 492 2.19 -5.68 3.38
N MET A 493 0.98 -6.22 3.31
CA MET A 493 0.45 -6.89 2.12
C MET A 493 -0.57 -6.05 1.34
N GLN A 494 -1.07 -4.93 1.87
CA GLN A 494 -2.18 -4.19 1.26
C GLN A 494 -1.84 -2.77 0.79
N SER A 495 -0.81 -2.17 1.34
CA SER A 495 -0.44 -0.80 1.00
C SER A 495 1.01 -0.73 0.59
N VAL A 496 1.26 -1.12 -0.63
CA VAL A 496 2.51 -0.79 -1.28
C VAL A 496 2.49 0.70 -1.57
N ILE A 497 2.94 1.46 -0.58
CA ILE A 497 3.01 2.91 -0.68
C ILE A 497 4.42 3.24 -1.09
N LEU A 498 4.57 3.50 -2.37
CA LEU A 498 5.83 3.76 -2.99
C LEU A 498 6.01 5.22 -3.29
N ASP A 499 6.88 5.81 -2.53
CA ASP A 499 7.67 6.91 -2.99
C ASP A 499 9.09 6.44 -3.21
N ASN A 500 9.30 5.80 -4.33
CA ASN A 500 10.64 5.56 -4.81
C ASN A 500 11.12 6.84 -5.46
N ILE A 501 11.80 7.68 -4.68
CA ILE A 501 12.86 8.44 -5.30
C ILE A 501 13.85 7.38 -5.76
N LYS A 502 13.93 7.16 -7.08
CA LYS A 502 14.95 6.30 -7.69
C LYS A 502 16.30 6.99 -7.52
N MET A 503 16.84 6.97 -6.29
CA MET A 503 18.23 7.33 -6.08
C MET A 503 19.07 6.14 -6.46
N PRO A 504 20.06 6.30 -7.33
CA PRO A 504 21.07 5.28 -7.55
C PRO A 504 21.69 4.89 -6.20
N SER A 505 21.92 3.60 -5.98
CA SER A 505 22.50 3.09 -4.71
C SER A 505 23.83 3.74 -4.36
N GLY A 506 24.62 4.14 -5.37
CA GLY A 506 25.84 4.92 -5.17
C GLY A 506 25.61 6.31 -4.55
N GLU A 507 24.48 6.94 -4.84
CA GLU A 507 24.10 8.23 -4.26
C GLU A 507 23.65 8.08 -2.81
N LEU A 508 22.85 7.07 -2.48
CA LEU A 508 22.50 6.73 -1.08
C LEU A 508 23.75 6.48 -0.24
N ARG A 509 24.72 5.76 -0.79
CA ARG A 509 26.00 5.53 -0.12
C ARG A 509 26.79 6.82 0.10
N SER A 510 26.83 7.72 -0.89
CA SER A 510 27.50 9.02 -0.77
C SER A 510 26.86 9.88 0.31
N ILE A 511 25.53 9.90 0.38
CA ILE A 511 24.77 10.59 1.45
C ILE A 511 25.14 10.01 2.82
N THR A 512 25.13 8.69 2.97
CA THR A 512 25.47 8.02 4.21
C THR A 512 26.90 8.34 4.66
N ASP A 513 27.87 8.30 3.73
CA ASP A 513 29.28 8.58 4.00
C ASP A 513 29.51 10.03 4.41
N GLU A 514 28.73 10.98 3.90
CA GLU A 514 28.84 12.39 4.27
C GLU A 514 28.16 12.69 5.61
N LEU A 515 26.96 12.20 5.83
CA LEU A 515 26.17 12.46 7.04
C LEU A 515 26.68 11.72 8.29
N ARG A 516 27.50 10.70 8.11
CA ARG A 516 28.07 9.89 9.21
C ARG A 516 29.54 10.19 9.53
N LYS A 517 30.12 11.22 8.90
CA LYS A 517 31.46 11.71 9.24
C LYS A 517 31.43 12.53 10.52
#